data_7a9d7871e1b8e8053e23e9fa8905c26e
#
_entry.id   7a9d7871e1b8e8053e23e9fa8905c26e
#
_cell.length_a   1.000
_cell.length_b   1.000
_cell.length_c   1.000
_cell.angle_alpha   90.00
_cell.angle_beta   90.00
_cell.angle_gamma   90.00
#
_symmetry.space_group_name_H-M   'P 1'
#
loop_
_entity.id
_entity.type
_entity.pdbx_description
1 polymer ?
#
loop_
_entity_poly.entity_id
_entity_poly.type
_entity_poly.pdbx_seq_one_letter_code
_entity_poly.pdbx_strand_id
1 'polypeptide(L)'
;MTTAEQYKKFEELDKLASQGGGVDRVERQHANGHMTARERIDMLLDKGTFNELDKLVIHHCTDFGMDKNHIPGDGIVCGYGKVDGRLVYVYAYDFTVYGGTLSVTGAQKIVKVQQLALKNGAPVIALNDSGGARIQEGVGSISGYASIFYQNTIASGVVPQISAILGPCAGGACYSPALTDFIFMVKEKSHMFITGPDVVKAVTHEEVDKEELGGAYTHSSKSGVTHFLCDTEEETLMSIRELLSFLPSNNMEDAPMIPCTDDIRRAEESLMTVIPDDPNMPYDIKNIIEPVVDNHYFFEVMPHFAKNIVVGFARLGGRSVGIVANQPAYLAGVLDIDASDKASRFIRFCDCFNIPIVTFEDVPGFLPGCTQEHNGIIRHGAKIVYAYAEATVPKITVITRKAYGGAYIVMNSKPIGADVNFSYPTAEIAVMGADGAVNILYRKATPEEKAKAIEDYKEKFSNPYRAAEQGYIDEIILPKDTRYKLIQALEMTQNKNQSNPPKKHGNMPL
;
A
#
# COMPACT_ATOMS: atom_id res chain seq x y z
N MET A 1 -30.85 14.08 43.46
CA MET A 1 -29.47 14.39 43.10
C MET A 1 -29.39 15.84 42.67
N THR A 2 -28.56 16.62 43.31
CA THR A 2 -28.37 18.05 42.97
C THR A 2 -27.52 18.17 41.68
N THR A 3 -27.53 19.33 41.04
CA THR A 3 -26.71 19.59 39.84
C THR A 3 -25.22 19.35 40.12
N ALA A 4 -24.71 19.75 41.29
CA ALA A 4 -23.33 19.51 41.70
C ALA A 4 -23.00 18.01 41.86
N GLU A 5 -23.91 17.20 42.41
CA GLU A 5 -23.78 15.76 42.51
C GLU A 5 -23.78 15.08 41.12
N GLN A 6 -24.57 15.62 40.18
CA GLN A 6 -24.59 15.12 38.80
C GLN A 6 -23.26 15.41 38.08
N TYR A 7 -22.68 16.60 38.24
CA TYR A 7 -21.37 16.93 37.68
C TYR A 7 -20.27 16.05 38.27
N LYS A 8 -20.26 15.88 39.59
CA LYS A 8 -19.30 14.99 40.27
C LYS A 8 -19.40 13.55 39.76
N LYS A 9 -20.62 13.03 39.61
CA LYS A 9 -20.84 11.69 39.04
C LYS A 9 -20.29 11.58 37.62
N PHE A 10 -20.47 12.61 36.77
CA PHE A 10 -19.91 12.64 35.42
C PHE A 10 -18.39 12.60 35.46
N GLU A 11 -17.74 13.43 36.29
CA GLU A 11 -16.28 13.47 36.40
C GLU A 11 -15.71 12.11 36.87
N GLU A 12 -16.38 11.44 37.81
CA GLU A 12 -16.00 10.10 38.26
C GLU A 12 -16.10 9.05 37.13
N LEU A 13 -17.18 9.07 36.36
CA LEU A 13 -17.38 8.15 35.22
C LEU A 13 -16.39 8.45 34.07
N ASP A 14 -16.15 9.71 33.79
CA ASP A 14 -15.21 10.14 32.76
C ASP A 14 -13.78 9.72 33.09
N LYS A 15 -13.40 9.90 34.37
CA LYS A 15 -12.11 9.44 34.89
C LYS A 15 -11.97 7.90 34.80
N LEU A 16 -13.02 7.17 35.21
CA LEU A 16 -13.04 5.70 35.14
C LEU A 16 -12.89 5.22 33.70
N ALA A 17 -13.61 5.81 32.74
CA ALA A 17 -13.52 5.47 31.33
C ALA A 17 -12.14 5.75 30.72
N SER A 18 -11.40 6.72 31.28
CA SER A 18 -10.05 7.05 30.85
C SER A 18 -8.97 6.07 31.34
N GLN A 19 -9.29 5.23 32.33
CA GLN A 19 -8.32 4.29 32.96
C GLN A 19 -8.18 2.96 32.21
N GLY A 20 -8.96 2.73 31.15
CA GLY A 20 -8.97 1.44 30.45
C GLY A 20 -9.22 0.26 31.38
N GLY A 21 -8.37 -0.77 31.33
CA GLY A 21 -8.46 -1.93 32.20
C GLY A 21 -8.00 -1.73 33.65
N GLY A 22 -7.61 -0.49 34.02
CA GLY A 22 -7.11 -0.14 35.35
C GLY A 22 -5.58 -0.16 35.45
N VAL A 23 -5.06 0.44 36.52
CA VAL A 23 -3.63 0.73 36.71
C VAL A 23 -2.75 -0.50 36.51
N ASP A 24 -3.06 -1.64 37.16
CA ASP A 24 -2.24 -2.85 37.10
C ASP A 24 -2.10 -3.41 35.67
N ARG A 25 -3.16 -3.31 34.86
CA ARG A 25 -3.14 -3.79 33.47
C ARG A 25 -2.41 -2.82 32.54
N VAL A 26 -2.54 -1.53 32.78
CA VAL A 26 -1.80 -0.49 32.05
C VAL A 26 -0.29 -0.61 32.36
N GLU A 27 0.10 -0.76 33.62
CA GLU A 27 1.51 -1.00 33.99
C GLU A 27 2.10 -2.24 33.34
N ARG A 28 1.31 -3.34 33.26
CA ARG A 28 1.71 -4.57 32.55
C ARG A 28 1.89 -4.31 31.04
N GLN A 29 1.01 -3.54 30.42
CA GLN A 29 1.10 -3.14 29.01
C GLN A 29 2.42 -2.41 28.76
N HIS A 30 2.74 -1.43 29.58
CA HIS A 30 3.99 -0.68 29.50
C HIS A 30 5.23 -1.56 29.79
N ALA A 31 5.16 -2.45 30.77
CA ALA A 31 6.25 -3.38 31.09
C ALA A 31 6.59 -4.32 29.92
N ASN A 32 5.61 -4.62 29.06
CA ASN A 32 5.79 -5.38 27.82
C ASN A 32 6.26 -4.50 26.64
N GLY A 33 6.51 -3.22 26.87
CA GLY A 33 6.97 -2.28 25.87
C GLY A 33 5.90 -1.82 24.87
N HIS A 34 4.62 -1.87 25.24
CA HIS A 34 3.50 -1.41 24.43
C HIS A 34 2.88 -0.15 24.99
N MET A 35 2.46 0.77 24.12
CA MET A 35 1.60 1.89 24.47
C MET A 35 0.15 1.42 24.70
N THR A 36 -0.60 2.19 25.47
CA THR A 36 -2.06 2.05 25.57
C THR A 36 -2.76 2.59 24.32
N ALA A 37 -4.01 2.21 24.10
CA ALA A 37 -4.81 2.72 22.99
C ALA A 37 -4.90 4.26 22.96
N ARG A 38 -5.01 4.91 24.12
CA ARG A 38 -5.08 6.38 24.24
C ARG A 38 -3.76 7.04 23.90
N GLU A 39 -2.64 6.52 24.39
CA GLU A 39 -1.30 7.03 24.08
C GLU A 39 -1.00 6.94 22.60
N ARG A 40 -1.40 5.83 21.94
CA ARG A 40 -1.30 5.66 20.49
C ARG A 40 -2.11 6.71 19.72
N ILE A 41 -3.35 6.99 20.14
CA ILE A 41 -4.19 8.02 19.54
C ILE A 41 -3.62 9.42 19.77
N ASP A 42 -3.16 9.72 20.98
CA ASP A 42 -2.58 11.03 21.32
C ASP A 42 -1.29 11.32 20.54
N MET A 43 -0.50 10.28 20.23
CA MET A 43 0.71 10.40 19.41
C MET A 43 0.39 10.53 17.91
N LEU A 44 -0.65 9.83 17.44
CA LEU A 44 -1.05 9.87 16.04
C LEU A 44 -1.66 11.22 15.65
N LEU A 45 -2.50 11.79 16.51
CA LEU A 45 -3.29 12.99 16.20
C LEU A 45 -2.56 14.27 16.61
N ASP A 46 -2.95 15.38 16.00
CA ASP A 46 -2.51 16.71 16.41
C ASP A 46 -2.97 16.98 17.85
N LYS A 47 -2.05 17.49 18.65
CA LYS A 47 -2.26 17.68 20.10
C LYS A 47 -3.57 18.41 20.42
N GLY A 48 -4.39 17.78 21.27
CA GLY A 48 -5.65 18.36 21.75
C GLY A 48 -6.79 18.35 20.74
N THR A 49 -6.66 17.64 19.61
CA THR A 49 -7.74 17.56 18.60
C THR A 49 -8.61 16.33 18.72
N PHE A 50 -8.23 15.36 19.57
CA PHE A 50 -9.03 14.14 19.73
C PHE A 50 -10.37 14.41 20.42
N ASN A 51 -11.44 13.96 19.78
CA ASN A 51 -12.79 13.97 20.30
C ASN A 51 -13.29 12.52 20.37
N GLU A 52 -13.30 11.96 21.57
CA GLU A 52 -13.73 10.59 21.82
C GLU A 52 -15.24 10.44 21.70
N LEU A 53 -15.69 9.41 20.99
CA LEU A 53 -17.08 9.02 20.87
C LEU A 53 -17.36 7.76 21.68
N ASP A 54 -18.59 7.66 22.22
CA ASP A 54 -19.09 6.49 22.95
C ASP A 54 -18.18 6.05 24.13
N LYS A 55 -17.56 7.03 24.80
CA LYS A 55 -16.61 6.81 25.91
C LYS A 55 -17.22 6.03 27.08
N LEU A 56 -18.51 6.20 27.36
CA LEU A 56 -19.22 5.59 28.49
C LEU A 56 -20.00 4.32 28.12
N VAL A 57 -19.91 3.86 26.89
CA VAL A 57 -20.59 2.64 26.43
C VAL A 57 -19.99 1.42 27.15
N ILE A 58 -20.85 0.47 27.53
CA ILE A 58 -20.47 -0.81 28.17
C ILE A 58 -21.07 -1.99 27.40
N HIS A 59 -20.52 -3.19 27.55
CA HIS A 59 -21.13 -4.40 27.01
C HIS A 59 -22.43 -4.77 27.74
N HIS A 60 -23.25 -5.59 27.09
CA HIS A 60 -24.53 -6.09 27.63
C HIS A 60 -24.53 -7.61 27.88
N CYS A 61 -23.35 -8.24 27.85
CA CYS A 61 -23.21 -9.66 28.13
C CYS A 61 -23.49 -9.95 29.61
N THR A 62 -24.34 -10.93 29.87
CA THR A 62 -24.69 -11.39 31.21
C THR A 62 -24.13 -12.77 31.56
N ASP A 63 -23.67 -13.52 30.56
CA ASP A 63 -23.13 -14.85 30.72
C ASP A 63 -21.70 -14.83 31.27
N PHE A 64 -21.26 -15.96 31.84
CA PHE A 64 -19.91 -16.16 32.38
C PHE A 64 -19.47 -15.11 33.41
N GLY A 65 -20.43 -14.48 34.13
CA GLY A 65 -20.15 -13.48 35.15
C GLY A 65 -19.75 -12.11 34.62
N MET A 66 -19.96 -11.85 33.33
CA MET A 66 -19.68 -10.55 32.69
C MET A 66 -20.53 -9.43 33.26
N ASP A 67 -21.75 -9.73 33.73
CA ASP A 67 -22.67 -8.80 34.41
C ASP A 67 -22.08 -8.11 35.62
N LYS A 68 -21.01 -8.64 36.18
CA LYS A 68 -20.33 -8.12 37.39
C LYS A 68 -19.17 -7.17 37.08
N ASN A 69 -18.78 -7.05 35.83
CA ASN A 69 -17.59 -6.30 35.47
C ASN A 69 -17.81 -5.49 34.19
N HIS A 70 -18.32 -4.27 34.34
CA HIS A 70 -18.53 -3.34 33.24
C HIS A 70 -17.42 -2.31 33.21
N ILE A 71 -16.59 -2.35 32.14
CA ILE A 71 -15.54 -1.35 31.89
C ILE A 71 -16.06 -0.37 30.83
N PRO A 72 -16.16 0.93 31.14
CA PRO A 72 -16.58 1.93 30.15
C PRO A 72 -15.66 1.96 28.92
N GLY A 73 -16.26 2.16 27.77
CA GLY A 73 -15.56 2.11 26.48
C GLY A 73 -15.46 0.71 25.88
N ASP A 74 -15.65 -0.34 26.68
CA ASP A 74 -15.72 -1.76 26.31
C ASP A 74 -14.56 -2.23 25.40
N GLY A 75 -13.34 -1.73 25.66
CA GLY A 75 -12.12 -2.13 24.97
C GLY A 75 -11.92 -1.47 23.59
N ILE A 76 -12.76 -0.52 23.22
CA ILE A 76 -12.58 0.28 21.99
C ILE A 76 -12.53 1.76 22.34
N VAL A 77 -11.42 2.42 22.07
CA VAL A 77 -11.29 3.87 22.10
C VAL A 77 -11.45 4.38 20.67
N CYS A 78 -12.44 5.21 20.42
CA CYS A 78 -12.72 5.66 19.07
C CYS A 78 -13.25 7.10 19.01
N GLY A 79 -13.06 7.75 17.86
CA GLY A 79 -13.49 9.11 17.66
C GLY A 79 -12.89 9.74 16.40
N TYR A 80 -12.69 11.05 16.46
CA TYR A 80 -12.09 11.80 15.37
C TYR A 80 -11.12 12.85 15.90
N GLY A 81 -10.22 13.29 15.05
CA GLY A 81 -9.25 14.33 15.35
C GLY A 81 -8.61 14.84 14.07
N LYS A 82 -7.42 15.41 14.17
CA LYS A 82 -6.71 15.94 13.02
C LYS A 82 -5.31 15.33 12.90
N VAL A 83 -4.87 15.17 11.66
CA VAL A 83 -3.48 14.91 11.32
C VAL A 83 -3.04 16.01 10.34
N ASP A 84 -2.06 16.81 10.74
CA ASP A 84 -1.57 17.97 9.99
C ASP A 84 -2.72 18.89 9.55
N GLY A 85 -3.65 19.16 10.50
CA GLY A 85 -4.83 20.01 10.30
C GLY A 85 -6.02 19.38 9.59
N ARG A 86 -5.87 18.19 8.98
CA ARG A 86 -6.93 17.49 8.24
C ARG A 86 -7.68 16.51 9.12
N LEU A 87 -9.01 16.45 8.93
CA LEU A 87 -9.89 15.53 9.66
C LEU A 87 -9.53 14.07 9.35
N VAL A 88 -9.45 13.26 10.40
CA VAL A 88 -9.36 11.81 10.34
C VAL A 88 -10.24 11.16 11.40
N TYR A 89 -10.70 9.96 11.14
CA TYR A 89 -11.39 9.11 12.10
C TYR A 89 -10.46 7.99 12.56
N VAL A 90 -10.50 7.66 13.84
CA VAL A 90 -9.63 6.66 14.43
C VAL A 90 -10.40 5.75 15.38
N TYR A 91 -10.03 4.48 15.38
CA TYR A 91 -10.40 3.56 16.45
C TYR A 91 -9.18 2.71 16.85
N ALA A 92 -9.08 2.43 18.15
CA ALA A 92 -8.00 1.65 18.74
C ALA A 92 -8.57 0.58 19.66
N TYR A 93 -8.03 -0.63 19.53
CA TYR A 93 -8.30 -1.70 20.49
C TYR A 93 -7.46 -1.49 21.75
N ASP A 94 -8.10 -1.49 22.91
CA ASP A 94 -7.45 -1.40 24.20
C ASP A 94 -7.22 -2.81 24.77
N PHE A 95 -5.99 -3.30 24.62
CA PHE A 95 -5.60 -4.63 25.08
C PHE A 95 -5.74 -4.81 26.61
N THR A 96 -5.71 -3.69 27.37
CA THR A 96 -5.90 -3.72 28.82
C THR A 96 -7.32 -4.11 29.21
N VAL A 97 -8.29 -4.01 28.29
CA VAL A 97 -9.70 -4.35 28.48
C VAL A 97 -10.01 -5.67 27.79
N TYR A 98 -10.15 -6.73 28.54
CA TYR A 98 -10.45 -8.10 28.05
C TYR A 98 -9.52 -8.59 26.94
N GLY A 99 -8.24 -8.18 26.96
CA GLY A 99 -7.26 -8.57 25.92
C GLY A 99 -7.61 -8.00 24.53
N GLY A 100 -8.25 -6.82 24.46
CA GLY A 100 -8.66 -6.22 23.20
C GLY A 100 -9.68 -7.03 22.41
N THR A 101 -10.37 -8.00 23.04
CA THR A 101 -11.34 -8.84 22.33
C THR A 101 -12.56 -8.04 21.90
N LEU A 102 -13.02 -8.25 20.67
CA LEU A 102 -14.16 -7.56 20.10
C LEU A 102 -15.48 -8.07 20.69
N SER A 103 -16.26 -7.18 21.28
CA SER A 103 -17.64 -7.38 21.70
C SER A 103 -18.62 -6.93 20.62
N VAL A 104 -19.89 -7.24 20.78
CA VAL A 104 -20.99 -6.68 19.97
C VAL A 104 -20.98 -5.16 20.05
N THR A 105 -20.86 -4.62 21.24
CA THR A 105 -20.89 -3.18 21.51
C THR A 105 -19.65 -2.47 20.95
N GLY A 106 -18.46 -3.08 21.13
CA GLY A 106 -17.23 -2.59 20.53
C GLY A 106 -17.30 -2.53 19.00
N ALA A 107 -17.90 -3.55 18.37
CA ALA A 107 -18.13 -3.57 16.93
C ALA A 107 -19.06 -2.43 16.48
N GLN A 108 -20.13 -2.16 17.22
CA GLN A 108 -21.03 -1.03 16.92
C GLN A 108 -20.32 0.32 16.97
N LYS A 109 -19.39 0.51 17.90
CA LYS A 109 -18.56 1.72 17.99
C LYS A 109 -17.67 1.87 16.75
N ILE A 110 -16.99 0.81 16.34
CA ILE A 110 -16.14 0.81 15.14
C ILE A 110 -16.97 1.10 13.88
N VAL A 111 -18.08 0.40 13.68
CA VAL A 111 -19.00 0.63 12.54
C VAL A 111 -19.50 2.08 12.50
N LYS A 112 -19.86 2.68 13.65
CA LYS A 112 -20.26 4.07 13.73
C LYS A 112 -19.16 5.01 13.24
N VAL A 113 -17.92 4.79 13.66
CA VAL A 113 -16.78 5.61 13.23
C VAL A 113 -16.52 5.45 11.72
N GLN A 114 -16.53 4.24 11.19
CA GLN A 114 -16.39 3.98 9.75
C GLN A 114 -17.50 4.68 8.94
N GLN A 115 -18.75 4.63 9.40
CA GLN A 115 -19.88 5.31 8.75
C GLN A 115 -19.75 6.84 8.81
N LEU A 116 -19.26 7.39 9.92
CA LEU A 116 -19.03 8.82 10.05
C LEU A 116 -17.91 9.28 9.12
N ALA A 117 -16.83 8.52 9.04
CA ALA A 117 -15.72 8.78 8.12
C ALA A 117 -16.19 8.80 6.66
N LEU A 118 -16.96 7.79 6.26
CA LEU A 118 -17.54 7.71 4.91
C LEU A 118 -18.47 8.88 4.60
N LYS A 119 -19.34 9.27 5.54
CA LYS A 119 -20.28 10.39 5.36
C LYS A 119 -19.59 11.75 5.30
N ASN A 120 -18.43 11.89 5.95
CA ASN A 120 -17.68 13.15 6.00
C ASN A 120 -16.49 13.17 5.02
N GLY A 121 -16.27 12.09 4.26
CA GLY A 121 -15.18 12.02 3.29
C GLY A 121 -13.80 12.16 3.93
N ALA A 122 -13.52 11.42 5.01
CA ALA A 122 -12.27 11.51 5.75
C ALA A 122 -11.65 10.12 5.98
N PRO A 123 -10.29 10.01 6.03
CA PRO A 123 -9.59 8.76 6.26
C PRO A 123 -9.99 8.06 7.56
N VAL A 124 -9.92 6.73 7.55
CA VAL A 124 -10.11 5.88 8.74
C VAL A 124 -8.79 5.21 9.10
N ILE A 125 -8.40 5.33 10.37
CA ILE A 125 -7.19 4.71 10.90
C ILE A 125 -7.57 3.71 11.99
N ALA A 126 -7.16 2.46 11.81
CA ALA A 126 -7.39 1.35 12.73
C ALA A 126 -6.09 1.01 13.48
N LEU A 127 -6.09 1.11 14.80
CA LEU A 127 -4.98 0.71 15.67
C LEU A 127 -5.33 -0.62 16.33
N ASN A 128 -4.79 -1.71 15.78
CA ASN A 128 -5.19 -3.07 16.13
C ASN A 128 -4.26 -3.69 17.18
N ASP A 129 -4.84 -4.16 18.27
CA ASP A 129 -4.18 -4.90 19.35
C ASP A 129 -5.25 -5.79 20.01
N SER A 130 -5.51 -7.00 19.41
CA SER A 130 -6.72 -7.77 19.72
C SER A 130 -6.47 -9.26 19.76
N GLY A 131 -6.96 -9.89 20.82
CA GLY A 131 -7.06 -11.34 20.94
C GLY A 131 -8.15 -11.99 20.07
N GLY A 132 -8.88 -11.23 19.25
CA GLY A 132 -9.95 -11.73 18.39
C GLY A 132 -11.36 -11.53 18.95
N ALA A 133 -12.28 -12.44 18.66
CA ALA A 133 -13.67 -12.34 19.10
C ALA A 133 -13.82 -12.57 20.61
N ARG A 134 -14.70 -11.82 21.28
CA ARG A 134 -15.03 -12.06 22.68
C ARG A 134 -15.89 -13.34 22.82
N ILE A 135 -15.29 -14.42 23.30
CA ILE A 135 -15.90 -15.77 23.34
C ILE A 135 -17.21 -15.76 24.16
N GLN A 136 -17.27 -14.98 25.22
CA GLN A 136 -18.43 -14.88 26.09
C GLN A 136 -19.70 -14.35 25.40
N GLU A 137 -19.56 -13.66 24.29
CA GLU A 137 -20.66 -13.12 23.49
C GLU A 137 -21.03 -14.00 22.28
N GLY A 138 -20.34 -15.14 22.12
CA GLY A 138 -20.65 -16.15 21.13
C GLY A 138 -20.72 -15.59 19.70
N VAL A 139 -21.76 -15.97 18.95
CA VAL A 139 -21.96 -15.57 17.55
C VAL A 139 -22.15 -14.05 17.39
N GLY A 140 -22.61 -13.35 18.42
CA GLY A 140 -22.77 -11.89 18.40
C GLY A 140 -21.47 -11.16 18.11
N SER A 141 -20.39 -11.57 18.77
CA SER A 141 -19.05 -11.03 18.54
C SER A 141 -18.57 -11.27 17.10
N ILE A 142 -18.79 -12.46 16.52
CA ILE A 142 -18.43 -12.79 15.13
C ILE A 142 -19.27 -11.94 14.16
N SER A 143 -20.56 -11.74 14.44
CA SER A 143 -21.45 -10.88 13.65
C SER A 143 -20.97 -9.41 13.65
N GLY A 144 -20.35 -8.98 14.76
CA GLY A 144 -19.70 -7.67 14.86
C GLY A 144 -18.57 -7.52 13.84
N TYR A 145 -17.70 -8.51 13.70
CA TYR A 145 -16.65 -8.52 12.67
C TYR A 145 -17.25 -8.42 11.26
N ALA A 146 -18.30 -9.19 10.96
CA ALA A 146 -18.96 -9.14 9.65
C ALA A 146 -19.47 -7.74 9.32
N SER A 147 -19.99 -7.01 10.31
CA SER A 147 -20.46 -5.62 10.14
C SER A 147 -19.29 -4.67 9.85
N ILE A 148 -18.13 -4.86 10.48
CA ILE A 148 -16.90 -4.09 10.22
C ILE A 148 -16.40 -4.37 8.80
N PHE A 149 -16.33 -5.64 8.36
CA PHE A 149 -15.90 -6.02 7.02
C PHE A 149 -16.79 -5.43 5.93
N TYR A 150 -18.11 -5.40 6.18
CA TYR A 150 -19.05 -4.74 5.28
C TYR A 150 -18.71 -3.25 5.11
N GLN A 151 -18.44 -2.52 6.20
CA GLN A 151 -18.07 -1.11 6.12
C GLN A 151 -16.70 -0.91 5.44
N ASN A 152 -15.70 -1.75 5.72
CA ASN A 152 -14.42 -1.71 5.01
C ASN A 152 -14.63 -1.84 3.48
N THR A 153 -15.48 -2.77 3.07
CA THR A 153 -15.76 -3.01 1.64
C THR A 153 -16.48 -1.83 1.00
N ILE A 154 -17.48 -1.24 1.67
CA ILE A 154 -18.22 -0.10 1.14
C ILE A 154 -17.36 1.17 1.09
N ALA A 155 -16.43 1.34 2.02
CA ALA A 155 -15.51 2.48 2.07
C ALA A 155 -14.32 2.35 1.11
N SER A 156 -14.05 1.15 0.58
CA SER A 156 -12.92 0.88 -0.32
C SER A 156 -12.98 1.75 -1.58
N GLY A 157 -11.91 2.48 -1.86
CA GLY A 157 -11.81 3.41 -2.96
C GLY A 157 -12.64 4.70 -2.78
N VAL A 158 -13.23 4.93 -1.61
CA VAL A 158 -13.98 6.16 -1.29
C VAL A 158 -13.24 7.03 -0.29
N VAL A 159 -12.76 6.45 0.80
CA VAL A 159 -11.89 7.10 1.78
C VAL A 159 -10.68 6.22 2.06
N PRO A 160 -9.48 6.77 2.26
CA PRO A 160 -8.31 5.99 2.63
C PRO A 160 -8.52 5.24 3.94
N GLN A 161 -8.19 3.96 3.96
CA GLN A 161 -8.29 3.08 5.11
C GLN A 161 -6.90 2.55 5.48
N ILE A 162 -6.43 2.83 6.68
CA ILE A 162 -5.09 2.49 7.15
C ILE A 162 -5.20 1.65 8.41
N SER A 163 -4.50 0.53 8.46
CA SER A 163 -4.42 -0.34 9.63
C SER A 163 -3.00 -0.43 10.17
N ALA A 164 -2.82 -0.22 11.46
CA ALA A 164 -1.60 -0.54 12.18
C ALA A 164 -1.85 -1.73 13.10
N ILE A 165 -0.99 -2.73 13.02
CA ILE A 165 -0.99 -3.89 13.92
C ILE A 165 0.08 -3.62 14.97
N LEU A 166 -0.34 -3.41 16.21
CA LEU A 166 0.51 -2.96 17.31
C LEU A 166 0.64 -4.00 18.43
N GLY A 167 0.14 -5.20 18.16
CA GLY A 167 0.15 -6.35 19.05
C GLY A 167 -0.40 -7.57 18.32
N PRO A 168 -1.02 -8.54 19.03
CA PRO A 168 -1.70 -9.67 18.39
C PRO A 168 -2.90 -9.20 17.56
N CYS A 169 -3.11 -9.88 16.41
CA CYS A 169 -4.27 -9.72 15.56
C CYS A 169 -4.64 -11.07 14.97
N ALA A 170 -5.50 -11.82 15.68
CA ALA A 170 -5.75 -13.24 15.40
C ALA A 170 -7.20 -13.51 14.98
N GLY A 171 -7.39 -14.56 14.19
CA GLY A 171 -8.71 -15.03 13.76
C GLY A 171 -9.44 -14.01 12.91
N GLY A 172 -10.71 -13.72 13.22
CA GLY A 172 -11.53 -12.73 12.51
C GLY A 172 -10.93 -11.32 12.48
N ALA A 173 -10.10 -10.97 13.46
CA ALA A 173 -9.43 -9.67 13.52
C ALA A 173 -8.51 -9.38 12.31
N CYS A 174 -7.94 -10.41 11.65
CA CYS A 174 -7.03 -10.26 10.53
C CYS A 174 -7.70 -9.75 9.25
N TYR A 175 -8.98 -10.03 9.06
CA TYR A 175 -9.63 -9.72 7.79
C TYR A 175 -9.97 -8.25 7.62
N SER A 176 -10.31 -7.53 8.71
CA SER A 176 -10.54 -6.09 8.61
C SER A 176 -9.29 -5.34 8.10
N PRO A 177 -8.09 -5.51 8.71
CA PRO A 177 -6.86 -4.96 8.14
C PRO A 177 -6.60 -5.38 6.69
N ALA A 178 -6.82 -6.66 6.33
CA ALA A 178 -6.60 -7.15 4.98
C ALA A 178 -7.52 -6.49 3.92
N LEU A 179 -8.66 -5.95 4.34
CA LEU A 179 -9.59 -5.18 3.50
C LEU A 179 -9.23 -3.68 3.40
N THR A 180 -8.27 -3.20 4.21
CA THR A 180 -7.82 -1.79 4.17
C THR A 180 -6.74 -1.58 3.11
N ASP A 181 -6.43 -0.32 2.81
CA ASP A 181 -5.50 0.03 1.74
C ASP A 181 -4.05 -0.23 2.13
N PHE A 182 -3.67 0.10 3.36
CA PHE A 182 -2.30 -0.07 3.87
C PHE A 182 -2.28 -0.70 5.26
N ILE A 183 -1.31 -1.61 5.45
CA ILE A 183 -1.08 -2.30 6.72
C ILE A 183 0.35 -2.01 7.18
N PHE A 184 0.45 -1.52 8.42
CA PHE A 184 1.70 -1.32 9.15
C PHE A 184 1.85 -2.40 10.21
N MET A 185 3.05 -2.92 10.38
CA MET A 185 3.37 -3.88 11.45
C MET A 185 4.69 -3.52 12.13
N VAL A 186 4.75 -3.73 13.45
CA VAL A 186 5.94 -3.52 14.28
C VAL A 186 6.70 -4.83 14.43
N LYS A 187 8.01 -4.82 14.16
CA LYS A 187 8.90 -5.98 14.33
C LYS A 187 8.80 -6.57 15.73
N GLU A 188 8.81 -7.89 15.83
CA GLU A 188 8.82 -8.65 17.08
C GLU A 188 7.65 -8.40 18.06
N LYS A 189 6.72 -7.50 17.69
CA LYS A 189 5.54 -7.15 18.50
C LYS A 189 4.23 -7.52 17.84
N SER A 190 4.16 -7.36 16.52
CA SER A 190 2.94 -7.53 15.76
C SER A 190 2.84 -8.91 15.15
N HIS A 191 1.68 -9.55 15.34
CA HIS A 191 1.41 -10.86 14.76
C HIS A 191 0.04 -10.89 14.12
N MET A 192 -0.04 -11.38 12.88
CA MET A 192 -1.30 -11.65 12.17
C MET A 192 -1.34 -13.11 11.76
N PHE A 193 -2.38 -13.84 12.16
CA PHE A 193 -2.63 -15.19 11.68
C PHE A 193 -4.09 -15.57 11.86
N ILE A 194 -4.60 -16.45 11.01
CA ILE A 194 -5.97 -16.94 11.10
C ILE A 194 -6.14 -17.82 12.35
N THR A 195 -5.16 -18.68 12.60
CA THR A 195 -5.07 -19.52 13.80
C THR A 195 -3.64 -19.52 14.33
N GLY A 196 -3.49 -19.52 15.67
CA GLY A 196 -2.18 -19.49 16.30
C GLY A 196 -1.41 -20.82 16.18
N PRO A 197 -0.10 -20.83 16.55
CA PRO A 197 0.78 -21.99 16.44
C PRO A 197 0.23 -23.27 17.06
N ASP A 198 -0.44 -23.19 18.21
CA ASP A 198 -1.00 -24.38 18.91
C ASP A 198 -2.07 -25.08 18.05
N VAL A 199 -2.92 -24.31 17.35
CA VAL A 199 -3.93 -24.86 16.45
C VAL A 199 -3.30 -25.44 15.18
N VAL A 200 -2.30 -24.76 14.61
CA VAL A 200 -1.51 -25.27 13.48
C VAL A 200 -0.90 -26.61 13.84
N LYS A 201 -0.23 -26.70 14.98
CA LYS A 201 0.36 -27.98 15.48
C LYS A 201 -0.68 -29.07 15.66
N ALA A 202 -1.86 -28.73 16.20
CA ALA A 202 -2.92 -29.72 16.44
C ALA A 202 -3.55 -30.25 15.13
N VAL A 203 -3.64 -29.43 14.07
CA VAL A 203 -4.36 -29.75 12.83
C VAL A 203 -3.43 -30.27 11.73
N THR A 204 -2.31 -29.57 11.48
CA THR A 204 -1.37 -29.90 10.39
C THR A 204 -0.10 -30.61 10.87
N HIS A 205 0.12 -30.69 12.20
CA HIS A 205 1.33 -31.23 12.84
C HIS A 205 2.62 -30.45 12.50
N GLU A 206 2.50 -29.23 12.02
CA GLU A 206 3.62 -28.31 11.80
C GLU A 206 4.02 -27.67 13.13
N GLU A 207 5.32 -27.63 13.41
CA GLU A 207 5.88 -26.89 14.54
C GLU A 207 6.42 -25.55 14.04
N VAL A 208 5.78 -24.46 14.44
CA VAL A 208 6.09 -23.10 14.00
C VAL A 208 5.91 -22.14 15.18
N ASP A 209 6.77 -21.16 15.31
CA ASP A 209 6.58 -20.09 16.29
C ASP A 209 5.72 -18.94 15.73
N LYS A 210 5.40 -17.95 16.57
CA LYS A 210 4.53 -16.84 16.20
C LYS A 210 5.16 -15.94 15.14
N GLU A 211 6.48 -15.70 15.22
CA GLU A 211 7.20 -14.83 14.27
C GLU A 211 7.29 -15.49 12.89
N GLU A 212 7.58 -16.79 12.86
CA GLU A 212 7.66 -17.53 11.61
C GLU A 212 6.28 -17.69 10.95
N LEU A 213 5.23 -17.94 11.75
CA LEU A 213 3.87 -18.11 11.23
C LEU A 213 3.27 -16.81 10.68
N GLY A 214 3.37 -15.72 11.43
CA GLY A 214 2.67 -14.49 11.11
C GLY A 214 3.25 -13.23 11.76
N GLY A 215 4.56 -13.21 11.98
CA GLY A 215 5.26 -12.01 12.44
C GLY A 215 5.38 -10.96 11.35
N ALA A 216 5.74 -9.77 11.75
CA ALA A 216 5.81 -8.60 10.87
C ALA A 216 6.77 -8.81 9.69
N TYR A 217 7.94 -9.41 9.92
CA TYR A 217 8.90 -9.69 8.85
C TYR A 217 8.39 -10.76 7.86
N THR A 218 7.74 -11.81 8.35
CA THR A 218 7.13 -12.86 7.51
C THR A 218 6.07 -12.25 6.58
N HIS A 219 5.20 -11.39 7.10
CA HIS A 219 4.18 -10.74 6.29
C HIS A 219 4.73 -9.66 5.35
N SER A 220 5.83 -9.02 5.69
CA SER A 220 6.47 -8.04 4.81
C SER A 220 7.32 -8.64 3.70
N SER A 221 7.82 -9.89 3.85
CA SER A 221 8.76 -10.48 2.91
C SER A 221 8.25 -11.70 2.16
N LYS A 222 7.32 -12.48 2.75
CA LYS A 222 6.82 -13.73 2.16
C LYS A 222 5.39 -13.61 1.65
N SER A 223 4.46 -13.07 2.44
CA SER A 223 3.04 -13.06 2.09
C SER A 223 2.57 -11.77 1.43
N GLY A 224 3.33 -10.68 1.54
CA GLY A 224 2.94 -9.37 1.01
C GLY A 224 1.72 -8.73 1.70
N VAL A 225 1.33 -9.21 2.89
CA VAL A 225 0.23 -8.62 3.66
C VAL A 225 0.61 -7.28 4.25
N THR A 226 1.86 -7.15 4.74
CA THR A 226 2.36 -5.93 5.36
C THR A 226 2.98 -5.01 4.32
N HIS A 227 2.50 -3.77 4.28
CA HIS A 227 3.01 -2.73 3.41
C HIS A 227 4.21 -1.99 4.01
N PHE A 228 4.17 -1.75 5.32
CA PHE A 228 5.22 -1.03 6.06
C PHE A 228 5.65 -1.81 7.30
N LEU A 229 6.93 -2.13 7.37
CA LEU A 229 7.58 -2.78 8.48
C LEU A 229 8.33 -1.74 9.29
N CYS A 230 7.92 -1.49 10.54
CA CYS A 230 8.48 -0.49 11.42
C CYS A 230 9.21 -1.13 12.61
N ASP A 231 10.18 -0.43 13.17
CA ASP A 231 10.93 -0.92 14.34
C ASP A 231 10.18 -0.65 15.65
N THR A 232 9.40 0.44 15.72
CA THR A 232 8.67 0.84 16.94
C THR A 232 7.23 1.26 16.66
N GLU A 233 6.41 1.34 17.71
CA GLU A 233 5.05 1.87 17.63
C GLU A 233 5.06 3.37 17.25
N GLU A 234 6.02 4.15 17.78
CA GLU A 234 6.19 5.56 17.46
C GLU A 234 6.50 5.78 15.98
N GLU A 235 7.45 5.02 15.44
CA GLU A 235 7.78 5.05 14.02
C GLU A 235 6.56 4.72 13.16
N THR A 236 5.79 3.71 13.56
CA THR A 236 4.55 3.33 12.88
C THR A 236 3.57 4.50 12.80
N LEU A 237 3.31 5.16 13.92
CA LEU A 237 2.36 6.27 13.99
C LEU A 237 2.86 7.49 13.20
N MET A 238 4.16 7.77 13.21
CA MET A 238 4.75 8.85 12.40
C MET A 238 4.69 8.51 10.91
N SER A 239 4.98 7.27 10.52
CA SER A 239 4.88 6.82 9.12
C SER A 239 3.44 6.85 8.59
N ILE A 240 2.43 6.62 9.45
CA ILE A 240 1.02 6.81 9.07
C ILE A 240 0.73 8.30 8.77
N ARG A 241 1.23 9.23 9.60
CA ARG A 241 1.10 10.67 9.34
C ARG A 241 1.78 11.04 8.02
N GLU A 242 2.96 10.51 7.78
CA GLU A 242 3.70 10.74 6.54
C GLU A 242 2.93 10.20 5.31
N LEU A 243 2.44 8.96 5.37
CA LEU A 243 1.60 8.40 4.30
C LEU A 243 0.41 9.31 4.00
N LEU A 244 -0.32 9.75 5.03
CA LEU A 244 -1.45 10.66 4.88
C LEU A 244 -1.07 11.97 4.18
N SER A 245 0.17 12.44 4.28
CA SER A 245 0.62 13.66 3.59
C SER A 245 0.63 13.51 2.06
N PHE A 246 0.74 12.28 1.55
CA PHE A 246 0.68 11.99 0.11
C PHE A 246 -0.74 11.76 -0.40
N LEU A 247 -1.72 11.53 0.49
CA LEU A 247 -3.06 11.08 0.13
C LEU A 247 -4.09 12.22 0.25
N PRO A 248 -5.13 12.25 -0.61
CA PRO A 248 -6.29 13.08 -0.38
C PRO A 248 -7.11 12.59 0.81
N SER A 249 -8.08 13.37 1.26
CA SER A 249 -9.01 12.95 2.32
C SER A 249 -10.03 11.91 1.82
N ASN A 250 -10.38 11.97 0.53
CA ASN A 250 -11.35 11.07 -0.11
C ASN A 250 -11.16 11.07 -1.64
N ASN A 251 -11.90 10.25 -2.34
CA ASN A 251 -11.82 10.08 -3.79
C ASN A 251 -12.35 11.27 -4.63
N MET A 252 -12.94 12.27 -3.99
CA MET A 252 -13.44 13.49 -4.67
C MET A 252 -12.46 14.66 -4.59
N GLU A 253 -11.38 14.50 -3.84
CA GLU A 253 -10.34 15.50 -3.64
C GLU A 253 -9.01 15.05 -4.29
N ASP A 254 -8.16 16.02 -4.59
CA ASP A 254 -6.80 15.76 -4.99
C ASP A 254 -5.88 15.65 -3.75
N ALA A 255 -4.76 14.95 -3.90
CA ALA A 255 -3.74 14.91 -2.86
C ALA A 255 -3.18 16.32 -2.57
N PRO A 256 -2.83 16.63 -1.30
CA PRO A 256 -2.32 17.94 -0.95
C PRO A 256 -1.06 18.30 -1.75
N MET A 257 -1.08 19.46 -2.42
CA MET A 257 0.13 20.06 -2.96
C MET A 257 0.92 20.74 -1.85
N ILE A 258 2.21 20.48 -1.80
CA ILE A 258 3.12 21.20 -0.90
C ILE A 258 4.01 22.17 -1.71
N PRO A 259 4.44 23.29 -1.12
CA PRO A 259 5.39 24.18 -1.81
C PRO A 259 6.66 23.40 -2.16
N CYS A 260 7.00 23.38 -3.46
CA CYS A 260 8.23 22.77 -3.93
C CYS A 260 9.39 23.72 -3.68
N THR A 261 10.38 23.31 -2.89
CA THR A 261 11.62 24.06 -2.64
C THR A 261 12.76 23.63 -3.54
N ASP A 262 12.58 22.54 -4.28
CA ASP A 262 13.54 21.99 -5.22
C ASP A 262 13.36 22.59 -6.63
N ASP A 263 14.44 22.87 -7.33
CA ASP A 263 14.35 23.46 -8.68
C ASP A 263 13.62 22.53 -9.65
N ILE A 264 12.56 23.02 -10.23
CA ILE A 264 11.76 22.32 -11.24
C ILE A 264 12.61 21.92 -12.45
N ARG A 265 13.59 22.78 -12.81
CA ARG A 265 14.49 22.58 -13.96
C ARG A 265 15.82 21.93 -13.61
N ARG A 266 15.96 21.41 -12.40
CA ARG A 266 17.18 20.72 -11.98
C ARG A 266 17.49 19.59 -12.96
N ALA A 267 18.60 19.71 -13.65
CA ALA A 267 19.15 18.65 -14.50
C ALA A 267 20.09 17.77 -13.67
N GLU A 268 19.89 16.47 -13.77
CA GLU A 268 20.67 15.48 -13.02
C GLU A 268 21.71 14.80 -13.91
N GLU A 269 22.90 15.39 -13.98
CA GLU A 269 23.99 14.83 -14.79
C GLU A 269 24.39 13.41 -14.36
N SER A 270 24.21 13.04 -13.08
CA SER A 270 24.44 11.69 -12.58
C SER A 270 23.64 10.62 -13.31
N LEU A 271 22.45 10.95 -13.81
CA LEU A 271 21.61 10.03 -14.57
C LEU A 271 22.20 9.62 -15.92
N MET A 272 23.12 10.40 -16.48
CA MET A 272 23.75 10.10 -17.77
C MET A 272 24.62 8.83 -17.72
N THR A 273 24.99 8.37 -16.52
CA THR A 273 25.88 7.22 -16.31
C THR A 273 25.26 6.11 -15.44
N VAL A 274 23.99 6.25 -15.04
CA VAL A 274 23.31 5.25 -14.18
C VAL A 274 23.05 3.94 -14.93
N ILE A 275 22.67 4.03 -16.20
CA ILE A 275 22.40 2.85 -17.04
C ILE A 275 23.75 2.30 -17.52
N PRO A 276 24.12 1.03 -17.19
CA PRO A 276 25.34 0.43 -17.70
C PRO A 276 25.33 0.22 -19.22
N ASP A 277 26.47 0.34 -19.86
CA ASP A 277 26.65 0.04 -21.29
C ASP A 277 26.35 -1.42 -21.62
N ASP A 278 26.72 -2.35 -20.73
CA ASP A 278 26.33 -3.74 -20.83
C ASP A 278 24.87 -3.94 -20.41
N PRO A 279 23.97 -4.33 -21.33
CA PRO A 279 22.54 -4.50 -21.03
C PRO A 279 22.26 -5.62 -20.03
N ASN A 280 23.23 -6.49 -19.73
CA ASN A 280 23.11 -7.56 -18.74
C ASN A 280 23.59 -7.14 -17.35
N MET A 281 24.28 -6.02 -17.22
CA MET A 281 24.71 -5.51 -15.92
C MET A 281 23.51 -4.92 -15.15
N PRO A 282 23.26 -5.38 -13.91
CA PRO A 282 22.17 -4.83 -13.10
C PRO A 282 22.51 -3.43 -12.56
N TYR A 283 21.48 -2.63 -12.30
CA TYR A 283 21.57 -1.38 -11.56
C TYR A 283 20.32 -1.23 -10.68
N ASP A 284 20.40 -0.41 -9.64
CA ASP A 284 19.24 -0.12 -8.80
C ASP A 284 18.42 1.02 -9.41
N ILE A 285 17.13 0.76 -9.69
CA ILE A 285 16.22 1.75 -10.28
C ILE A 285 16.03 2.97 -9.36
N LYS A 286 16.24 2.84 -8.05
CA LYS A 286 16.19 3.96 -7.11
C LYS A 286 17.24 5.01 -7.38
N ASN A 287 18.36 4.65 -7.99
CA ASN A 287 19.35 5.59 -8.49
C ASN A 287 18.85 6.48 -9.64
N ILE A 288 17.68 6.16 -10.22
CA ILE A 288 16.96 7.04 -11.16
C ILE A 288 15.83 7.75 -10.42
N ILE A 289 15.04 7.05 -9.61
CA ILE A 289 13.87 7.60 -8.94
C ILE A 289 14.25 8.76 -8.01
N GLU A 290 15.18 8.50 -7.08
CA GLU A 290 15.57 9.47 -6.06
C GLU A 290 16.12 10.78 -6.63
N PRO A 291 17.05 10.79 -7.61
CA PRO A 291 17.50 12.03 -8.23
C PRO A 291 16.42 12.80 -8.98
N VAL A 292 15.38 12.14 -9.45
CA VAL A 292 14.30 12.76 -10.25
C VAL A 292 13.24 13.43 -9.38
N VAL A 293 12.91 12.85 -8.23
CA VAL A 293 11.82 13.34 -7.37
C VAL A 293 12.24 14.53 -6.50
N ASP A 294 11.25 15.24 -5.94
CA ASP A 294 11.51 16.40 -5.08
C ASP A 294 12.32 16.00 -3.85
N ASN A 295 13.35 16.79 -3.56
CA ASN A 295 14.25 16.61 -2.42
C ASN A 295 14.89 15.21 -2.33
N HIS A 296 14.97 14.48 -3.43
CA HIS A 296 15.50 13.11 -3.49
C HIS A 296 14.76 12.13 -2.55
N TYR A 297 13.49 12.41 -2.25
CA TYR A 297 12.73 11.65 -1.27
C TYR A 297 11.68 10.75 -1.94
N PHE A 298 11.82 9.45 -1.68
CA PHE A 298 10.92 8.40 -2.16
C PHE A 298 10.39 7.58 -0.98
N PHE A 299 9.07 7.56 -0.81
CA PHE A 299 8.37 6.79 0.23
C PHE A 299 7.96 5.43 -0.33
N GLU A 300 8.86 4.44 -0.22
CA GLU A 300 8.68 3.11 -0.80
C GLU A 300 7.64 2.30 -0.04
N VAL A 301 6.75 1.62 -0.77
CA VAL A 301 5.72 0.70 -0.24
C VAL A 301 6.15 -0.73 -0.52
N MET A 302 6.06 -1.62 0.47
CA MET A 302 6.43 -3.05 0.37
C MET A 302 7.88 -3.28 -0.09
N PRO A 303 8.90 -2.67 0.54
CA PRO A 303 10.29 -2.77 0.08
C PRO A 303 10.87 -4.19 0.17
N HIS A 304 10.27 -5.06 0.98
CA HIS A 304 10.75 -6.41 1.23
C HIS A 304 10.03 -7.49 0.41
N PHE A 305 8.88 -7.17 -0.18
CA PHE A 305 8.06 -8.09 -0.99
C PHE A 305 8.22 -7.79 -2.48
N ALA A 306 8.29 -8.83 -3.33
CA ALA A 306 8.40 -8.69 -4.78
C ALA A 306 9.41 -7.61 -5.17
N LYS A 307 10.68 -7.80 -4.79
CA LYS A 307 11.74 -6.79 -4.93
C LYS A 307 12.09 -6.46 -6.39
N ASN A 308 11.66 -7.28 -7.32
CA ASN A 308 11.79 -7.09 -8.77
C ASN A 308 10.88 -5.98 -9.33
N ILE A 309 9.95 -5.46 -8.50
CA ILE A 309 9.18 -4.25 -8.77
C ILE A 309 9.16 -3.33 -7.55
N VAL A 310 9.34 -2.04 -7.80
CA VAL A 310 9.33 -0.97 -6.79
C VAL A 310 8.05 -0.17 -6.96
N VAL A 311 7.33 0.07 -5.86
CA VAL A 311 6.17 0.96 -5.82
C VAL A 311 6.28 1.89 -4.62
N GLY A 312 5.76 3.10 -4.72
CA GLY A 312 5.80 4.06 -3.61
C GLY A 312 5.32 5.45 -4.02
N PHE A 313 5.33 6.35 -3.07
CA PHE A 313 4.93 7.74 -3.26
C PHE A 313 6.13 8.65 -3.32
N ALA A 314 6.01 9.70 -4.13
CA ALA A 314 6.99 10.77 -4.21
C ALA A 314 6.28 12.08 -4.52
N ARG A 315 7.07 13.16 -4.66
CA ARG A 315 6.56 14.43 -5.18
C ARG A 315 7.36 14.89 -6.37
N LEU A 316 6.66 15.52 -7.30
CA LEU A 316 7.22 16.17 -8.47
C LEU A 316 6.61 17.56 -8.62
N GLY A 317 7.41 18.62 -8.40
CA GLY A 317 6.93 19.98 -8.35
C GLY A 317 5.91 20.24 -7.23
N GLY A 318 6.04 19.56 -6.08
CA GLY A 318 5.12 19.62 -4.95
C GLY A 318 3.88 18.74 -5.06
N ARG A 319 3.62 18.13 -6.21
CA ARG A 319 2.46 17.24 -6.46
C ARG A 319 2.78 15.81 -6.07
N SER A 320 1.89 15.17 -5.31
CA SER A 320 2.01 13.73 -5.02
C SER A 320 1.85 12.89 -6.28
N VAL A 321 2.71 11.89 -6.44
CA VAL A 321 2.68 10.92 -7.53
C VAL A 321 2.92 9.51 -6.98
N GLY A 322 2.29 8.51 -7.60
CA GLY A 322 2.63 7.11 -7.41
C GLY A 322 3.71 6.69 -8.40
N ILE A 323 4.77 6.08 -7.90
CA ILE A 323 5.85 5.53 -8.72
C ILE A 323 5.66 4.02 -8.84
N VAL A 324 5.78 3.49 -10.06
CA VAL A 324 5.83 2.05 -10.34
C VAL A 324 7.06 1.80 -11.22
N ALA A 325 7.98 0.96 -10.78
CA ALA A 325 9.24 0.78 -11.52
C ALA A 325 9.72 -0.67 -11.50
N ASN A 326 10.19 -1.19 -12.63
CA ASN A 326 10.92 -2.45 -12.63
C ASN A 326 12.27 -2.27 -11.93
N GLN A 327 12.70 -3.27 -11.16
CA GLN A 327 13.98 -3.25 -10.45
C GLN A 327 15.00 -4.20 -11.05
N PRO A 328 15.89 -3.72 -11.93
CA PRO A 328 16.86 -4.57 -12.61
C PRO A 328 17.86 -5.28 -11.70
N ALA A 329 18.07 -4.77 -10.48
CA ALA A 329 18.92 -5.40 -9.48
C ALA A 329 18.35 -6.72 -8.94
N TYR A 330 17.05 -6.97 -9.13
CA TYR A 330 16.37 -8.19 -8.69
C TYR A 330 15.67 -8.88 -9.86
N LEU A 331 16.03 -10.13 -10.14
CA LEU A 331 15.48 -10.92 -11.24
C LEU A 331 15.48 -10.15 -12.58
N ALA A 332 16.48 -9.28 -12.81
CA ALA A 332 16.56 -8.41 -13.99
C ALA A 332 15.30 -7.57 -14.28
N GLY A 333 14.45 -7.30 -13.27
CA GLY A 333 13.21 -6.55 -13.44
C GLY A 333 12.06 -7.29 -14.12
N VAL A 334 12.14 -8.63 -14.26
CA VAL A 334 11.03 -9.43 -14.83
C VAL A 334 9.77 -9.32 -13.99
N LEU A 335 8.61 -9.49 -14.61
CA LEU A 335 7.33 -9.59 -13.92
C LEU A 335 7.04 -11.04 -13.54
N ASP A 336 6.84 -11.31 -12.27
CA ASP A 336 6.32 -12.57 -11.74
C ASP A 336 4.94 -12.38 -11.10
N ILE A 337 4.42 -13.42 -10.46
CA ILE A 337 3.11 -13.38 -9.80
C ILE A 337 3.06 -12.30 -8.75
N ASP A 338 4.03 -12.26 -7.85
CA ASP A 338 4.06 -11.34 -6.72
C ASP A 338 4.24 -9.88 -7.17
N ALA A 339 5.11 -9.63 -8.16
CA ALA A 339 5.29 -8.31 -8.76
C ALA A 339 4.00 -7.83 -9.44
N SER A 340 3.28 -8.74 -10.10
CA SER A 340 2.00 -8.44 -10.75
C SER A 340 0.93 -8.04 -9.75
N ASP A 341 0.83 -8.72 -8.63
CA ASP A 341 -0.13 -8.41 -7.57
C ASP A 341 0.22 -7.11 -6.83
N LYS A 342 1.50 -6.92 -6.47
CA LYS A 342 1.99 -5.69 -5.83
C LYS A 342 1.72 -4.45 -6.68
N ALA A 343 2.12 -4.48 -7.95
CA ALA A 343 1.91 -3.36 -8.87
C ALA A 343 0.42 -3.07 -9.09
N SER A 344 -0.38 -4.09 -9.37
CA SER A 344 -1.80 -3.93 -9.67
C SER A 344 -2.56 -3.28 -8.52
N ARG A 345 -2.31 -3.72 -7.29
CA ARG A 345 -2.95 -3.15 -6.10
C ARG A 345 -2.56 -1.68 -5.92
N PHE A 346 -1.30 -1.34 -6.08
CA PHE A 346 -0.81 0.03 -5.93
C PHE A 346 -1.35 0.96 -7.02
N ILE A 347 -1.38 0.53 -8.29
CA ILE A 347 -1.95 1.29 -9.41
C ILE A 347 -3.43 1.58 -9.14
N ARG A 348 -4.21 0.59 -8.72
CA ARG A 348 -5.63 0.77 -8.41
C ARG A 348 -5.85 1.72 -7.24
N PHE A 349 -5.00 1.67 -6.22
CA PHE A 349 -5.05 2.63 -5.12
C PHE A 349 -4.82 4.05 -5.63
N CYS A 350 -3.78 4.27 -6.43
CA CYS A 350 -3.50 5.60 -6.99
C CYS A 350 -4.69 6.13 -7.83
N ASP A 351 -5.29 5.27 -8.65
CA ASP A 351 -6.46 5.65 -9.45
C ASP A 351 -7.68 5.99 -8.59
N CYS A 352 -7.96 5.21 -7.54
CA CYS A 352 -9.06 5.50 -6.61
C CYS A 352 -8.94 6.87 -5.94
N PHE A 353 -7.72 7.34 -5.72
CA PHE A 353 -7.45 8.55 -4.94
C PHE A 353 -6.79 9.68 -5.74
N ASN A 354 -7.04 9.74 -7.05
CA ASN A 354 -6.62 10.83 -7.94
C ASN A 354 -5.11 11.11 -7.93
N ILE A 355 -4.29 10.08 -7.67
CA ILE A 355 -2.83 10.21 -7.64
C ILE A 355 -2.25 9.84 -9.00
N PRO A 356 -1.61 10.77 -9.72
CA PRO A 356 -0.96 10.49 -11.00
C PRO A 356 0.09 9.38 -10.87
N ILE A 357 0.24 8.56 -11.92
CA ILE A 357 1.16 7.43 -11.93
C ILE A 357 2.33 7.71 -12.87
N VAL A 358 3.54 7.59 -12.36
CA VAL A 358 4.78 7.63 -13.15
C VAL A 358 5.40 6.24 -13.15
N THR A 359 5.61 5.68 -14.33
CA THR A 359 6.19 4.35 -14.52
C THR A 359 7.61 4.48 -15.06
N PHE A 360 8.58 3.83 -14.40
CA PHE A 360 9.93 3.64 -14.95
C PHE A 360 10.06 2.19 -15.42
N GLU A 361 10.31 2.02 -16.70
CA GLU A 361 10.27 0.70 -17.33
C GLU A 361 11.67 0.22 -17.72
N ASP A 362 12.05 -0.93 -17.18
CA ASP A 362 13.17 -1.75 -17.60
C ASP A 362 12.81 -3.22 -17.42
N VAL A 363 12.09 -3.78 -18.39
CA VAL A 363 11.47 -5.10 -18.27
C VAL A 363 11.83 -6.01 -19.44
N PRO A 364 12.52 -7.14 -19.20
CA PRO A 364 12.86 -8.11 -20.26
C PRO A 364 11.70 -9.07 -20.58
N GLY A 365 10.66 -9.15 -19.75
CA GLY A 365 9.53 -10.05 -19.94
C GLY A 365 8.86 -10.47 -18.66
N PHE A 366 7.91 -11.39 -18.76
CA PHE A 366 7.40 -12.16 -17.63
C PHE A 366 8.33 -13.31 -17.29
N LEU A 367 8.40 -13.68 -15.99
CA LEU A 367 9.24 -14.79 -15.53
C LEU A 367 8.73 -16.13 -16.11
N PRO A 368 9.52 -16.85 -16.92
CA PRO A 368 9.12 -18.14 -17.47
C PRO A 368 9.28 -19.25 -16.46
N GLY A 369 8.60 -20.36 -16.69
CA GLY A 369 8.81 -21.61 -15.95
C GLY A 369 7.53 -22.25 -15.41
N CYS A 370 7.58 -23.57 -15.18
CA CYS A 370 6.41 -24.33 -14.75
C CYS A 370 5.80 -23.82 -13.45
N THR A 371 6.62 -23.38 -12.50
CA THR A 371 6.11 -22.83 -11.22
C THR A 371 5.25 -21.59 -11.46
N GLN A 372 5.69 -20.67 -12.31
CA GLN A 372 4.93 -19.47 -12.65
C GLN A 372 3.65 -19.81 -13.43
N GLU A 373 3.75 -20.68 -14.44
CA GLU A 373 2.60 -21.09 -15.25
C GLU A 373 1.55 -21.83 -14.42
N HIS A 374 1.98 -22.82 -13.60
CA HIS A 374 1.06 -23.60 -12.77
C HIS A 374 0.41 -22.78 -11.63
N ASN A 375 1.10 -21.77 -11.13
CA ASN A 375 0.55 -20.86 -10.13
C ASN A 375 -0.22 -19.67 -10.74
N GLY A 376 -0.37 -19.62 -12.08
CA GLY A 376 -1.28 -18.73 -12.76
C GLY A 376 -0.70 -17.37 -13.14
N ILE A 377 0.56 -17.29 -13.59
CA ILE A 377 1.19 -16.04 -14.05
C ILE A 377 0.33 -15.30 -15.08
N ILE A 378 -0.38 -16.01 -15.98
CA ILE A 378 -1.28 -15.39 -16.96
C ILE A 378 -2.41 -14.63 -16.27
N ARG A 379 -3.02 -15.21 -15.25
CA ARG A 379 -4.10 -14.59 -14.47
C ARG A 379 -3.59 -13.41 -13.64
N HIS A 380 -2.44 -13.56 -12.99
CA HIS A 380 -1.84 -12.50 -12.18
C HIS A 380 -1.27 -11.37 -13.05
N GLY A 381 -0.59 -11.68 -14.15
CA GLY A 381 -0.12 -10.68 -15.12
C GLY A 381 -1.26 -9.88 -15.76
N ALA A 382 -2.41 -10.50 -15.99
CA ALA A 382 -3.61 -9.82 -16.49
C ALA A 382 -4.13 -8.75 -15.51
N LYS A 383 -3.82 -8.83 -14.22
CA LYS A 383 -4.18 -7.80 -13.24
C LYS A 383 -3.49 -6.46 -13.52
N ILE A 384 -2.21 -6.47 -13.94
CA ILE A 384 -1.48 -5.24 -14.29
C ILE A 384 -2.11 -4.61 -15.53
N VAL A 385 -2.40 -5.42 -16.55
CA VAL A 385 -3.11 -4.98 -17.76
C VAL A 385 -4.42 -4.28 -17.38
N TYR A 386 -5.20 -4.96 -16.54
CA TYR A 386 -6.49 -4.44 -16.09
C TYR A 386 -6.33 -3.12 -15.31
N ALA A 387 -5.40 -3.07 -14.36
CA ALA A 387 -5.19 -1.92 -13.51
C ALA A 387 -4.79 -0.67 -14.32
N TYR A 388 -3.83 -0.78 -15.22
CA TYR A 388 -3.42 0.35 -16.07
C TYR A 388 -4.48 0.75 -17.10
N ALA A 389 -5.19 -0.23 -17.70
CA ALA A 389 -6.22 0.06 -18.69
C ALA A 389 -7.46 0.72 -18.06
N GLU A 390 -7.81 0.34 -16.82
CA GLU A 390 -8.94 0.92 -16.09
C GLU A 390 -8.63 2.30 -15.50
N ALA A 391 -7.37 2.56 -15.13
CA ALA A 391 -6.95 3.79 -14.47
C ALA A 391 -7.19 5.03 -15.33
N THR A 392 -7.84 6.03 -14.71
CA THR A 392 -8.25 7.30 -15.34
C THR A 392 -7.37 8.48 -14.97
N VAL A 393 -6.52 8.34 -13.95
CA VAL A 393 -5.55 9.37 -13.54
C VAL A 393 -4.49 9.61 -14.63
N PRO A 394 -3.75 10.73 -14.59
CA PRO A 394 -2.58 10.93 -15.45
C PRO A 394 -1.60 9.76 -15.34
N LYS A 395 -1.16 9.22 -16.48
CA LYS A 395 -0.25 8.08 -16.58
C LYS A 395 0.92 8.43 -17.50
N ILE A 396 2.11 8.47 -16.93
CA ILE A 396 3.32 8.85 -17.63
C ILE A 396 4.34 7.72 -17.53
N THR A 397 5.01 7.39 -18.63
CA THR A 397 6.01 6.32 -18.65
C THR A 397 7.35 6.87 -19.12
N VAL A 398 8.43 6.39 -18.51
CA VAL A 398 9.82 6.59 -18.95
C VAL A 398 10.44 5.22 -19.16
N ILE A 399 10.71 4.87 -20.42
CA ILE A 399 11.42 3.65 -20.75
C ILE A 399 12.92 3.91 -20.59
N THR A 400 13.52 3.27 -19.59
CA THR A 400 14.92 3.55 -19.22
C THR A 400 15.89 2.65 -19.96
N ARG A 401 15.56 1.36 -20.18
CA ARG A 401 16.41 0.42 -20.88
C ARG A 401 15.59 -0.62 -21.66
N LYS A 402 15.31 -1.80 -21.10
CA LYS A 402 14.60 -2.89 -21.80
C LYS A 402 13.08 -2.68 -21.73
N ALA A 403 12.42 -2.92 -22.85
CA ALA A 403 10.96 -2.95 -22.96
C ALA A 403 10.57 -4.01 -23.98
N TYR A 404 10.40 -5.27 -23.54
CA TYR A 404 10.23 -6.39 -24.44
C TYR A 404 8.85 -7.05 -24.35
N GLY A 405 8.27 -7.30 -25.53
CA GLY A 405 7.09 -8.13 -25.73
C GLY A 405 5.85 -7.69 -24.95
N GLY A 406 5.15 -8.67 -24.38
CA GLY A 406 3.94 -8.41 -23.59
C GLY A 406 4.20 -7.59 -22.33
N ALA A 407 5.39 -7.72 -21.73
CA ALA A 407 5.75 -6.97 -20.53
C ALA A 407 5.88 -5.47 -20.82
N TYR A 408 6.47 -5.07 -21.97
CA TYR A 408 6.42 -3.69 -22.45
C TYR A 408 4.99 -3.15 -22.50
N ILE A 409 4.09 -3.93 -23.09
CA ILE A 409 2.72 -3.47 -23.25
C ILE A 409 2.04 -3.24 -21.89
N VAL A 410 2.22 -4.14 -20.93
CA VAL A 410 1.50 -4.07 -19.65
C VAL A 410 2.07 -3.02 -18.68
N MET A 411 3.32 -2.61 -18.88
CA MET A 411 3.98 -1.58 -18.05
C MET A 411 3.65 -0.15 -18.50
N ASN A 412 2.35 0.14 -18.65
CA ASN A 412 1.84 1.46 -18.98
C ASN A 412 2.28 1.99 -20.36
N SER A 413 2.21 1.16 -21.37
CA SER A 413 2.48 1.60 -22.75
C SER A 413 1.38 2.53 -23.28
N LYS A 414 1.69 3.30 -24.31
CA LYS A 414 0.75 4.19 -24.99
C LYS A 414 -0.52 3.46 -25.49
N PRO A 415 -0.44 2.27 -26.11
CA PRO A 415 -1.63 1.53 -26.55
C PRO A 415 -2.55 1.08 -25.41
N ILE A 416 -2.04 0.92 -24.18
CA ILE A 416 -2.89 0.56 -23.02
C ILE A 416 -3.49 1.79 -22.32
N GLY A 417 -3.21 2.99 -22.83
CA GLY A 417 -3.82 4.24 -22.36
C GLY A 417 -2.92 5.14 -21.52
N ALA A 418 -1.60 5.01 -21.62
CA ALA A 418 -0.69 6.02 -21.07
C ALA A 418 -0.87 7.35 -21.81
N ASP A 419 -0.79 8.47 -21.08
CA ASP A 419 -0.95 9.81 -21.64
C ASP A 419 0.34 10.30 -22.33
N VAL A 420 1.50 10.00 -21.73
CA VAL A 420 2.82 10.38 -22.26
C VAL A 420 3.81 9.25 -22.06
N ASN A 421 4.53 8.90 -23.13
CA ASN A 421 5.60 7.92 -23.10
C ASN A 421 6.91 8.55 -23.52
N PHE A 422 7.84 8.66 -22.59
CA PHE A 422 9.23 9.05 -22.82
C PHE A 422 10.11 7.81 -22.96
N SER A 423 11.22 7.97 -23.64
CA SER A 423 12.25 6.94 -23.73
C SER A 423 13.65 7.54 -23.67
N TYR A 424 14.58 6.83 -23.06
CA TYR A 424 16.00 7.19 -23.17
C TYR A 424 16.56 6.74 -24.52
N PRO A 425 17.59 7.42 -25.04
CA PRO A 425 18.23 7.05 -26.31
C PRO A 425 18.82 5.64 -26.33
N THR A 426 19.15 5.13 -25.15
CA THR A 426 19.75 3.80 -24.94
C THR A 426 18.73 2.69 -24.76
N ALA A 427 17.42 2.99 -24.83
CA ALA A 427 16.37 2.01 -24.62
C ALA A 427 16.30 0.99 -25.77
N GLU A 428 15.94 -0.24 -25.40
CA GLU A 428 15.70 -1.34 -26.32
C GLU A 428 14.20 -1.70 -26.30
N ILE A 429 13.47 -1.27 -27.34
CA ILE A 429 12.02 -1.51 -27.44
C ILE A 429 11.76 -2.50 -28.57
N ALA A 430 11.33 -3.73 -28.26
CA ALA A 430 11.17 -4.79 -29.24
C ALA A 430 10.16 -5.87 -28.80
N VAL A 431 9.78 -6.72 -29.75
CA VAL A 431 8.95 -7.92 -29.45
C VAL A 431 9.68 -8.88 -28.50
N MET A 432 11.00 -8.99 -28.64
CA MET A 432 11.89 -9.77 -27.76
C MET A 432 13.33 -9.29 -27.93
N GLY A 433 14.22 -9.66 -27.02
CA GLY A 433 15.64 -9.37 -27.14
C GLY A 433 16.24 -9.93 -28.45
N ALA A 434 17.21 -9.22 -29.00
CA ALA A 434 17.78 -9.53 -30.33
C ALA A 434 18.32 -10.95 -30.46
N ASP A 435 18.98 -11.47 -29.42
CA ASP A 435 19.50 -12.86 -29.39
C ASP A 435 18.36 -13.89 -29.54
N GLY A 436 17.26 -13.69 -28.81
CA GLY A 436 16.08 -14.55 -28.89
C GLY A 436 15.44 -14.51 -30.28
N ALA A 437 15.27 -13.30 -30.83
CA ALA A 437 14.70 -13.11 -32.18
C ALA A 437 15.54 -13.76 -33.26
N VAL A 438 16.84 -13.55 -33.24
CA VAL A 438 17.77 -14.13 -34.22
C VAL A 438 17.85 -15.66 -34.12
N ASN A 439 17.82 -16.21 -32.91
CA ASN A 439 17.79 -17.66 -32.73
C ASN A 439 16.53 -18.32 -33.33
N ILE A 440 15.43 -17.60 -33.40
CA ILE A 440 14.18 -18.05 -34.04
C ILE A 440 14.25 -17.86 -35.56
N LEU A 441 14.57 -16.62 -35.99
CA LEU A 441 14.55 -16.24 -37.42
C LEU A 441 15.67 -16.89 -38.23
N TYR A 442 16.86 -17.03 -37.63
CA TYR A 442 18.08 -17.55 -38.24
C TYR A 442 18.51 -18.89 -37.63
N ARG A 443 17.56 -19.78 -37.36
CA ARG A 443 17.78 -21.04 -36.62
C ARG A 443 18.89 -21.91 -37.22
N LYS A 444 19.12 -21.85 -38.54
CA LYS A 444 20.10 -22.68 -39.29
C LYS A 444 21.40 -21.94 -39.62
N ALA A 445 21.52 -20.65 -39.23
CA ALA A 445 22.69 -19.84 -39.55
C ALA A 445 23.90 -20.22 -38.67
N THR A 446 25.10 -19.92 -39.17
CA THR A 446 26.34 -20.08 -38.41
C THR A 446 26.42 -19.08 -37.25
N PRO A 447 27.31 -19.29 -36.26
CA PRO A 447 27.52 -18.34 -35.18
C PRO A 447 27.86 -16.91 -35.65
N GLU A 448 28.72 -16.83 -36.72
CA GLU A 448 29.12 -15.54 -37.29
C GLU A 448 27.96 -14.83 -37.99
N GLU A 449 27.12 -15.55 -38.73
CA GLU A 449 25.94 -15.04 -39.38
C GLU A 449 24.91 -14.58 -38.32
N LYS A 450 24.78 -15.34 -37.24
CA LYS A 450 23.89 -14.95 -36.12
C LYS A 450 24.38 -13.68 -35.42
N ALA A 451 25.66 -13.55 -35.14
CA ALA A 451 26.25 -12.36 -34.53
C ALA A 451 25.94 -11.10 -35.36
N LYS A 452 26.15 -11.17 -36.67
CA LYS A 452 25.80 -10.09 -37.59
C LYS A 452 24.27 -9.79 -37.60
N ALA A 453 23.46 -10.84 -37.64
CA ALA A 453 22.01 -10.69 -37.62
C ALA A 453 21.49 -10.06 -36.31
N ILE A 454 22.16 -10.27 -35.15
CA ILE A 454 21.85 -9.63 -33.89
C ILE A 454 22.09 -8.11 -33.98
N GLU A 455 23.23 -7.69 -34.54
CA GLU A 455 23.54 -6.27 -34.74
C GLU A 455 22.52 -5.62 -35.69
N ASP A 456 22.25 -6.27 -36.84
CA ASP A 456 21.27 -5.83 -37.82
C ASP A 456 19.85 -5.74 -37.22
N TYR A 457 19.49 -6.67 -36.32
CA TYR A 457 18.18 -6.67 -35.62
C TYR A 457 18.08 -5.51 -34.61
N LYS A 458 19.14 -5.28 -33.84
CA LYS A 458 19.20 -4.16 -32.89
C LYS A 458 19.03 -2.83 -33.62
N GLU A 459 19.78 -2.61 -34.68
CA GLU A 459 19.71 -1.39 -35.48
C GLU A 459 18.30 -1.17 -36.07
N LYS A 460 17.65 -2.20 -36.60
CA LYS A 460 16.36 -2.09 -37.29
C LYS A 460 15.16 -2.09 -36.39
N PHE A 461 15.18 -2.84 -35.29
CA PHE A 461 13.96 -3.12 -34.52
C PHE A 461 14.08 -2.90 -33.01
N SER A 462 15.27 -2.99 -32.42
CA SER A 462 15.44 -2.94 -30.97
C SER A 462 16.05 -1.61 -30.52
N ASN A 463 15.36 -0.51 -30.83
CA ASN A 463 15.79 0.83 -30.47
C ASN A 463 14.59 1.78 -30.31
N PRO A 464 14.73 2.89 -29.57
CA PRO A 464 13.62 3.81 -29.32
C PRO A 464 13.24 4.64 -30.57
N TYR A 465 14.15 4.86 -31.52
CA TYR A 465 13.88 5.66 -32.70
C TYR A 465 12.82 5.01 -33.58
N ARG A 466 12.91 3.69 -33.76
CA ARG A 466 11.91 2.94 -34.52
C ARG A 466 10.52 2.99 -33.88
N ALA A 467 10.45 2.93 -32.56
CA ALA A 467 9.19 3.05 -31.83
C ALA A 467 8.62 4.49 -31.92
N ALA A 468 9.48 5.50 -31.89
CA ALA A 468 9.09 6.90 -32.06
C ALA A 468 8.58 7.19 -33.49
N GLU A 469 9.26 6.67 -34.54
CA GLU A 469 8.79 6.77 -35.93
C GLU A 469 7.37 6.22 -36.13
N GLN A 470 7.01 5.23 -35.35
CA GLN A 470 5.69 4.60 -35.41
C GLN A 470 4.67 5.25 -34.46
N GLY A 471 5.07 6.25 -33.69
CA GLY A 471 4.21 6.98 -32.76
C GLY A 471 3.91 6.28 -31.44
N TYR A 472 4.70 5.27 -31.07
CA TYR A 472 4.57 4.59 -29.76
C TYR A 472 5.31 5.31 -28.63
N ILE A 473 6.25 6.20 -28.97
CA ILE A 473 7.00 7.07 -28.07
C ILE A 473 6.70 8.51 -28.44
N ASP A 474 6.36 9.34 -27.45
CA ASP A 474 6.05 10.77 -27.66
C ASP A 474 7.32 11.60 -27.78
N GLU A 475 8.34 11.32 -26.97
CA GLU A 475 9.61 12.01 -27.01
C GLU A 475 10.76 11.13 -26.52
N ILE A 476 11.91 11.22 -27.20
CA ILE A 476 13.17 10.64 -26.71
C ILE A 476 13.89 11.74 -25.93
N ILE A 477 14.17 11.49 -24.65
CA ILE A 477 14.74 12.46 -23.73
C ILE A 477 16.11 12.02 -23.21
N LEU A 478 16.98 12.99 -22.91
CA LEU A 478 18.21 12.65 -22.18
C LEU A 478 17.90 12.33 -20.73
N PRO A 479 18.55 11.33 -20.11
CA PRO A 479 18.29 10.94 -18.73
C PRO A 479 18.33 12.12 -17.74
N LYS A 480 19.25 13.05 -17.90
CA LYS A 480 19.38 14.24 -17.05
C LYS A 480 18.16 15.17 -17.03
N ASP A 481 17.35 15.15 -18.09
CA ASP A 481 16.18 16.02 -18.25
C ASP A 481 14.90 15.39 -17.72
N THR A 482 14.95 14.16 -17.22
CA THR A 482 13.79 13.37 -16.80
C THR A 482 12.89 14.11 -15.83
N ARG A 483 13.44 14.73 -14.78
CA ARG A 483 12.68 15.50 -13.80
C ARG A 483 11.82 16.58 -14.45
N TYR A 484 12.44 17.43 -15.24
CA TYR A 484 11.74 18.55 -15.89
C TYR A 484 10.65 18.06 -16.85
N LYS A 485 10.94 17.01 -17.63
CA LYS A 485 9.98 16.42 -18.56
C LYS A 485 8.77 15.79 -17.87
N LEU A 486 8.98 15.12 -16.75
CA LEU A 486 7.89 14.57 -15.94
C LEU A 486 7.01 15.67 -15.35
N ILE A 487 7.61 16.74 -14.80
CA ILE A 487 6.83 17.86 -14.25
C ILE A 487 6.01 18.54 -15.36
N GLN A 488 6.57 18.77 -16.55
CA GLN A 488 5.83 19.31 -17.70
C GLN A 488 4.66 18.41 -18.13
N ALA A 489 4.87 17.08 -18.16
CA ALA A 489 3.84 16.12 -18.51
C ALA A 489 2.71 16.11 -17.46
N LEU A 490 3.05 16.22 -16.17
CA LEU A 490 2.06 16.35 -15.09
C LEU A 490 1.28 17.67 -15.16
N GLU A 491 1.93 18.76 -15.52
CA GLU A 491 1.26 20.05 -15.74
C GLU A 491 0.30 19.99 -16.95
N MET A 492 0.74 19.37 -18.05
CA MET A 492 -0.10 19.20 -19.24
C MET A 492 -1.34 18.36 -18.95
N THR A 493 -1.22 17.33 -18.10
CA THR A 493 -2.30 16.39 -17.80
C THR A 493 -3.10 16.74 -16.54
N GLN A 494 -2.81 17.84 -15.86
CA GLN A 494 -3.42 18.20 -14.57
C GLN A 494 -4.95 18.29 -14.59
N ASN A 495 -5.53 18.65 -15.75
CA ASN A 495 -6.97 18.77 -15.94
C ASN A 495 -7.55 17.55 -16.69
N LYS A 496 -6.82 16.42 -16.73
CA LYS A 496 -7.32 15.21 -17.38
C LYS A 496 -8.66 14.80 -16.77
N ASN A 497 -9.67 14.66 -17.63
CA ASN A 497 -10.99 14.20 -17.27
C ASN A 497 -11.34 13.01 -18.15
N GLN A 498 -11.18 11.81 -17.61
CA GLN A 498 -11.51 10.57 -18.27
C GLN A 498 -12.47 9.77 -17.39
N SER A 499 -13.52 9.23 -17.97
CA SER A 499 -14.45 8.32 -17.29
C SER A 499 -14.57 7.01 -18.05
N ASN A 500 -14.66 5.92 -17.31
CA ASN A 500 -14.97 4.62 -17.87
C ASN A 500 -16.48 4.46 -18.07
N PRO A 501 -16.94 3.53 -18.94
CA PRO A 501 -18.36 3.23 -19.07
C PRO A 501 -18.99 2.88 -17.71
N PRO A 502 -20.23 3.33 -17.43
CA PRO A 502 -20.93 3.01 -16.20
C PRO A 502 -21.05 1.49 -15.98
N LYS A 503 -20.67 1.04 -14.80
CA LYS A 503 -20.72 -0.38 -14.39
C LYS A 503 -20.91 -0.48 -12.89
N LYS A 504 -21.44 -1.60 -12.39
CA LYS A 504 -21.53 -1.85 -10.93
C LYS A 504 -20.13 -1.91 -10.30
N HIS A 505 -19.24 -2.62 -10.92
CA HIS A 505 -17.80 -2.74 -10.61
C HIS A 505 -17.10 -3.42 -11.79
N GLY A 506 -15.79 -3.39 -11.84
CA GLY A 506 -15.00 -4.19 -12.78
C GLY A 506 -15.00 -5.68 -12.38
N ASN A 507 -14.84 -6.56 -13.36
CA ASN A 507 -14.58 -7.99 -13.14
C ASN A 507 -13.10 -8.25 -13.43
N MET A 508 -12.25 -7.78 -12.49
CA MET A 508 -10.80 -7.95 -12.58
C MET A 508 -10.44 -9.44 -12.39
N PRO A 509 -9.47 -9.98 -13.12
CA PRO A 509 -8.92 -11.33 -12.85
C PRO A 509 -8.37 -11.40 -11.42
N LEU A 510 -8.89 -12.31 -10.57
CA LEU A 510 -8.51 -12.45 -9.16
C LEU A 510 -7.59 -13.66 -8.94
#